data_ab2ba0029b07d8c73a9beb89a1a63c2e
#
_entry.id   ab2ba0029b07d8c73a9beb89a1a63c2e
#
_cell.length_a   1.000
_cell.length_b   1.000
_cell.length_c   1.000
_cell.angle_alpha   90.00
_cell.angle_beta   90.00
_cell.angle_gamma   90.00
#
_symmetry.space_group_name_H-M   'P 1'
#
loop_
_entity.id
_entity.type
_entity.pdbx_description
1 polymer ?
#
loop_
_entity_poly.entity_id
_entity_poly.type
_entity_poly.pdbx_seq_one_letter_code
_entity_poly.pdbx_strand_id
1 'polypeptide(L)'
;INIQRAMAAHVKKLDPSRPVTTAVGRPENSTVMPFVDVIGINYSLEQLDKFHEKFPDKAVLSTENCAIRSSFGNYTGNHPELGLVEARDCVNEPNHPGREETWKFIAERSWLAGGYQWSAFEYRGEAAFPRLNSISGAIDLFLRPKDAFYQNKSHWTEEPMIHLLPHWDHRGLEGREINVWAYTNCDEAELYLNGKLIGKKTIEKYSHAEWNVKYAPGELKVVGFINGAKVAEDVINTSGKPYALKLCEETKPIHAGGNEMAILACTIVDENGIYVRDARPLVRFE
;
A
#
# COMPACT_ATOMS: atom_id res chain seq x y z
N ILE A 1 -12.13 -32.76 -10.76
CA ILE A 1 -10.88 -33.08 -11.55
C ILE A 1 -11.16 -32.97 -13.03
N ASN A 2 -12.23 -33.56 -13.53
CA ASN A 2 -12.53 -33.58 -14.97
C ASN A 2 -12.84 -32.20 -15.55
N ILE A 3 -13.53 -31.34 -14.82
CA ILE A 3 -13.88 -29.99 -15.30
C ILE A 3 -12.61 -29.12 -15.43
N GLN A 4 -11.77 -29.06 -14.42
CA GLN A 4 -10.55 -28.24 -14.44
C GLN A 4 -9.58 -28.68 -15.53
N ARG A 5 -9.40 -29.99 -15.69
CA ARG A 5 -8.62 -30.56 -16.80
C ARG A 5 -9.20 -30.18 -18.17
N ALA A 6 -10.52 -30.30 -18.33
CA ALA A 6 -11.19 -29.96 -19.57
C ALA A 6 -11.08 -28.46 -19.88
N MET A 7 -11.21 -27.59 -18.86
CA MET A 7 -11.03 -26.14 -19.01
C MET A 7 -9.60 -25.79 -19.43
N ALA A 8 -8.58 -26.31 -18.77
CA ALA A 8 -7.19 -26.06 -19.13
C ALA A 8 -6.89 -26.52 -20.57
N ALA A 9 -7.37 -27.72 -20.96
CA ALA A 9 -7.22 -28.23 -22.31
C ALA A 9 -7.98 -27.36 -23.34
N HIS A 10 -9.15 -26.84 -22.99
CA HIS A 10 -9.91 -25.97 -23.86
C HIS A 10 -9.23 -24.62 -24.07
N VAL A 11 -8.73 -24.00 -23.01
CA VAL A 11 -7.95 -22.74 -23.10
C VAL A 11 -6.73 -22.94 -24.00
N LYS A 12 -5.98 -24.03 -23.82
CA LYS A 12 -4.84 -24.37 -24.68
C LYS A 12 -5.20 -24.59 -26.14
N LYS A 13 -6.39 -25.11 -26.41
CA LYS A 13 -6.88 -25.25 -27.78
C LYS A 13 -7.19 -23.89 -28.44
N LEU A 14 -7.68 -22.92 -27.64
CA LEU A 14 -8.00 -21.57 -28.13
C LEU A 14 -6.74 -20.71 -28.26
N ASP A 15 -5.83 -20.79 -27.30
CA ASP A 15 -4.55 -20.08 -27.31
C ASP A 15 -3.41 -20.99 -26.83
N PRO A 16 -2.70 -21.65 -27.73
CA PRO A 16 -1.54 -22.49 -27.37
C PRO A 16 -0.30 -21.68 -27.03
N SER A 17 -0.28 -20.38 -27.31
CA SER A 17 0.93 -19.53 -27.19
C SER A 17 1.24 -19.10 -25.76
N ARG A 18 0.25 -19.09 -24.85
CA ARG A 18 0.40 -18.63 -23.47
C ARG A 18 0.32 -19.77 -22.46
N PRO A 19 1.09 -19.71 -21.36
CA PRO A 19 0.92 -20.65 -20.25
C PRO A 19 -0.43 -20.46 -19.56
N VAL A 20 -1.01 -21.55 -19.08
CA VAL A 20 -2.28 -21.57 -18.35
C VAL A 20 -2.02 -21.69 -16.86
N THR A 21 -2.66 -20.85 -16.08
CA THR A 21 -2.69 -20.92 -14.62
C THR A 21 -4.12 -20.86 -14.09
N THR A 22 -4.29 -21.10 -12.81
CA THR A 22 -5.55 -20.87 -12.09
C THR A 22 -5.23 -20.43 -10.66
N ALA A 23 -6.00 -19.48 -10.14
CA ALA A 23 -5.90 -19.02 -8.77
C ALA A 23 -6.57 -20.01 -7.82
N VAL A 24 -5.85 -20.50 -6.81
CA VAL A 24 -6.35 -21.50 -5.86
C VAL A 24 -6.23 -20.98 -4.43
N GLY A 25 -7.38 -20.72 -3.80
CA GLY A 25 -7.46 -20.20 -2.42
C GLY A 25 -7.33 -21.26 -1.33
N ARG A 26 -7.52 -22.55 -1.67
CA ARG A 26 -7.32 -23.69 -0.75
C ARG A 26 -6.50 -24.77 -1.46
N PRO A 27 -5.21 -24.52 -1.63
CA PRO A 27 -4.35 -25.35 -2.47
C PRO A 27 -4.17 -26.76 -1.93
N GLU A 28 -4.22 -26.97 -0.63
CA GLU A 28 -4.09 -28.28 0.03
C GLU A 28 -5.15 -29.30 -0.43
N ASN A 29 -6.34 -28.79 -0.80
CA ASN A 29 -7.45 -29.62 -1.30
C ASN A 29 -7.54 -29.65 -2.82
N SER A 30 -6.63 -28.98 -3.52
CA SER A 30 -6.72 -28.82 -4.97
C SER A 30 -6.04 -29.95 -5.71
N THR A 31 -6.72 -30.42 -6.75
CA THR A 31 -6.21 -31.45 -7.67
C THR A 31 -5.93 -30.89 -9.06
N VAL A 32 -5.94 -29.57 -9.22
CA VAL A 32 -5.78 -28.90 -10.53
C VAL A 32 -4.32 -28.74 -10.95
N MET A 33 -3.39 -28.70 -10.00
CA MET A 33 -1.98 -28.35 -10.23
C MET A 33 -1.28 -29.21 -11.32
N PRO A 34 -1.59 -30.52 -11.49
CA PRO A 34 -1.00 -31.30 -12.58
C PRO A 34 -1.42 -30.83 -13.99
N PHE A 35 -2.54 -30.13 -14.12
CA PHE A 35 -3.17 -29.79 -15.42
C PHE A 35 -2.90 -28.36 -15.88
N VAL A 36 -2.27 -27.52 -15.07
CA VAL A 36 -1.87 -26.17 -15.43
C VAL A 36 -0.37 -26.09 -15.69
N ASP A 37 0.04 -25.12 -16.49
CA ASP A 37 1.46 -24.88 -16.79
C ASP A 37 2.17 -24.18 -15.63
N VAL A 38 1.47 -23.24 -15.00
CA VAL A 38 1.95 -22.44 -13.87
C VAL A 38 1.04 -22.68 -12.66
N ILE A 39 1.62 -22.99 -11.52
CA ILE A 39 0.89 -23.17 -10.27
C ILE A 39 0.56 -21.81 -9.68
N GLY A 40 -0.73 -21.48 -9.55
CA GLY A 40 -1.23 -20.24 -8.96
C GLY A 40 -1.87 -20.48 -7.60
N ILE A 41 -1.38 -19.77 -6.57
CA ILE A 41 -1.89 -19.90 -5.19
C ILE A 41 -2.24 -18.52 -4.64
N ASN A 42 -3.44 -18.41 -4.04
CA ASN A 42 -3.89 -17.21 -3.35
C ASN A 42 -3.54 -17.30 -1.85
N TYR A 43 -2.95 -16.24 -1.32
CA TYR A 43 -2.68 -15.92 0.10
C TYR A 43 -1.76 -16.88 0.88
N SER A 44 -1.86 -18.17 0.71
CA SER A 44 -1.16 -19.20 1.50
C SER A 44 0.33 -19.26 1.15
N LEU A 45 1.15 -18.34 1.63
CA LEU A 45 2.57 -18.25 1.30
C LEU A 45 3.32 -19.56 1.61
N GLU A 46 3.03 -20.18 2.76
CA GLU A 46 3.65 -21.44 3.18
C GLU A 46 3.34 -22.63 2.25
N GLN A 47 2.30 -22.52 1.44
CA GLN A 47 1.97 -23.56 0.46
C GLN A 47 2.80 -23.42 -0.82
N LEU A 48 3.30 -22.22 -1.12
CA LEU A 48 4.14 -21.99 -2.31
C LEU A 48 5.40 -22.87 -2.27
N ASP A 49 6.11 -22.92 -1.14
CA ASP A 49 7.28 -23.79 -0.95
C ASP A 49 6.92 -25.26 -1.18
N LYS A 50 5.84 -25.75 -0.56
CA LYS A 50 5.40 -27.16 -0.68
C LYS A 50 5.03 -27.53 -2.11
N PHE A 51 4.40 -26.64 -2.85
CA PHE A 51 4.03 -26.90 -4.24
C PHE A 51 5.22 -26.83 -5.18
N HIS A 52 6.20 -25.95 -4.90
CA HIS A 52 7.47 -25.96 -5.62
C HIS A 52 8.22 -27.27 -5.42
N GLU A 53 8.33 -27.77 -4.19
CA GLU A 53 8.95 -29.07 -3.90
C GLU A 53 8.23 -30.23 -4.61
N LYS A 54 6.90 -30.20 -4.63
CA LYS A 54 6.08 -31.25 -5.25
C LYS A 54 6.11 -31.23 -6.78
N PHE A 55 6.30 -30.06 -7.38
CA PHE A 55 6.30 -29.84 -8.82
C PHE A 55 7.51 -28.96 -9.24
N PRO A 56 8.73 -29.46 -9.08
CA PRO A 56 9.95 -28.65 -9.26
C PRO A 56 10.13 -28.13 -10.70
N ASP A 57 9.52 -28.79 -11.68
CA ASP A 57 9.59 -28.39 -13.10
C ASP A 57 8.53 -27.36 -13.49
N LYS A 58 7.66 -26.92 -12.55
CA LYS A 58 6.63 -25.92 -12.82
C LYS A 58 6.96 -24.59 -12.16
N ALA A 59 6.74 -23.51 -12.90
CA ALA A 59 6.74 -22.18 -12.29
C ALA A 59 5.61 -22.07 -11.25
N VAL A 60 5.88 -21.39 -10.16
CA VAL A 60 4.92 -21.11 -9.09
C VAL A 60 4.73 -19.59 -8.99
N LEU A 61 3.50 -19.17 -8.76
CA LEU A 61 3.09 -17.76 -8.71
C LEU A 61 2.11 -17.55 -7.56
N SER A 62 2.30 -16.50 -6.77
CA SER A 62 1.25 -16.01 -5.86
C SER A 62 0.25 -15.21 -6.67
N THR A 63 -0.89 -15.82 -7.00
CA THR A 63 -1.90 -15.23 -7.88
C THR A 63 -2.76 -14.18 -7.20
N GLU A 64 -2.75 -14.15 -5.87
CA GLU A 64 -3.38 -13.12 -5.06
C GLU A 64 -2.76 -13.11 -3.66
N ASN A 65 -2.37 -11.94 -3.17
CA ASN A 65 -1.79 -11.80 -1.84
C ASN A 65 -2.08 -10.41 -1.23
N CYS A 66 -1.71 -10.22 0.03
CA CYS A 66 -1.74 -8.92 0.72
C CYS A 66 -3.08 -8.21 0.72
N ALA A 67 -4.21 -8.88 0.93
CA ALA A 67 -5.51 -8.21 1.05
C ALA A 67 -5.63 -7.33 2.33
N ILE A 68 -4.54 -6.67 2.70
CA ILE A 68 -4.48 -5.78 3.87
C ILE A 68 -5.30 -4.53 3.59
N ARG A 69 -6.32 -4.34 4.40
CA ARG A 69 -7.17 -3.14 4.38
C ARG A 69 -6.45 -1.98 5.05
N SER A 70 -6.60 -0.80 4.49
CA SER A 70 -6.11 0.45 5.09
C SER A 70 -6.98 1.62 4.64
N SER A 71 -7.25 2.56 5.55
CA SER A 71 -7.98 3.78 5.24
C SER A 71 -7.01 4.93 5.06
N PHE A 72 -7.20 5.72 4.00
CA PHE A 72 -6.36 6.87 3.71
C PHE A 72 -6.25 7.81 4.92
N GLY A 73 -5.02 8.00 5.42
CA GLY A 73 -4.70 8.96 6.47
C GLY A 73 -5.28 8.65 7.87
N ASN A 74 -5.75 7.42 8.14
CA ASN A 74 -6.20 7.02 9.46
C ASN A 74 -5.08 6.33 10.24
N TYR A 75 -4.56 6.99 11.28
CA TYR A 75 -3.49 6.51 12.14
C TYR A 75 -3.90 6.39 13.61
N THR A 76 -5.20 6.29 13.84
CA THR A 76 -5.77 6.20 15.19
C THR A 76 -6.27 4.79 15.54
N GLY A 77 -5.90 3.81 14.71
CA GLY A 77 -6.32 2.42 14.85
C GLY A 77 -7.58 2.09 14.06
N ASN A 78 -8.16 0.94 14.36
CA ASN A 78 -9.36 0.46 13.69
C ASN A 78 -10.62 1.02 14.37
N HIS A 79 -11.53 1.58 13.57
CA HIS A 79 -12.82 2.12 13.96
C HIS A 79 -13.94 1.44 13.17
N PRO A 80 -14.37 0.22 13.56
CA PRO A 80 -15.37 -0.56 12.82
C PRO A 80 -16.69 0.19 12.63
N GLU A 81 -17.09 0.98 13.64
CA GLU A 81 -18.31 1.80 13.63
C GLU A 81 -18.31 2.91 12.57
N LEU A 82 -17.11 3.31 12.11
CA LEU A 82 -16.92 4.28 11.04
C LEU A 82 -16.48 3.62 9.71
N GLY A 83 -16.23 2.32 9.72
CA GLY A 83 -15.64 1.60 8.58
C GLY A 83 -14.18 1.96 8.31
N LEU A 84 -13.47 2.51 9.30
CA LEU A 84 -12.07 2.92 9.18
C LEU A 84 -11.12 1.86 9.73
N VAL A 85 -9.98 1.71 9.08
CA VAL A 85 -8.90 0.79 9.43
C VAL A 85 -7.58 1.55 9.46
N GLU A 86 -6.66 1.13 10.31
CA GLU A 86 -5.30 1.69 10.41
C GLU A 86 -4.63 1.78 9.03
N ALA A 87 -3.97 2.91 8.76
CA ALA A 87 -3.34 3.18 7.46
C ALA A 87 -2.02 2.44 7.24
N ARG A 88 -1.29 2.12 8.32
CA ARG A 88 -0.02 1.38 8.26
C ARG A 88 -0.23 -0.07 7.80
N ASP A 89 0.85 -0.72 7.44
CA ASP A 89 0.86 -2.16 7.11
C ASP A 89 0.66 -3.03 8.35
N CYS A 90 -0.51 -2.91 8.97
CA CYS A 90 -0.90 -3.70 10.12
C CYS A 90 -1.75 -4.88 9.66
N VAL A 91 -1.35 -6.10 10.05
CA VAL A 91 -2.14 -7.31 9.80
C VAL A 91 -3.51 -7.17 10.45
N ASN A 92 -4.55 -7.12 9.65
CA ASN A 92 -5.92 -6.91 10.10
C ASN A 92 -6.90 -7.98 9.61
N GLU A 93 -6.39 -8.98 8.90
CA GLU A 93 -7.13 -10.15 8.45
C GLU A 93 -6.37 -11.43 8.84
N PRO A 94 -7.04 -12.42 9.40
CA PRO A 94 -6.43 -13.71 9.70
C PRO A 94 -5.86 -14.36 8.43
N ASN A 95 -4.67 -14.92 8.53
CA ASN A 95 -3.95 -15.61 7.44
C ASN A 95 -3.56 -14.73 6.24
N HIS A 96 -3.65 -13.40 6.38
CA HIS A 96 -3.13 -12.48 5.37
C HIS A 96 -1.91 -11.75 5.94
N PRO A 97 -0.70 -12.15 5.56
CA PRO A 97 0.52 -11.45 5.98
C PRO A 97 0.55 -10.03 5.43
N GLY A 98 1.28 -9.14 6.11
CA GLY A 98 1.52 -7.78 5.66
C GLY A 98 2.23 -7.71 4.30
N ARG A 99 2.24 -6.53 3.70
CA ARG A 99 2.95 -6.30 2.44
C ARG A 99 4.44 -6.52 2.57
N GLU A 100 5.03 -6.08 3.67
CA GLU A 100 6.45 -6.26 3.95
C GLU A 100 6.81 -7.74 4.04
N GLU A 101 6.09 -8.50 4.86
CA GLU A 101 6.32 -9.94 5.03
C GLU A 101 6.14 -10.70 3.71
N THR A 102 5.06 -10.40 2.99
CA THR A 102 4.78 -11.02 1.69
C THR A 102 5.88 -10.74 0.68
N TRP A 103 6.36 -9.48 0.60
CA TRP A 103 7.37 -9.14 -0.38
C TRP A 103 8.74 -9.74 -0.03
N LYS A 104 9.14 -9.75 1.24
CA LYS A 104 10.34 -10.47 1.71
C LYS A 104 10.28 -11.93 1.32
N PHE A 105 9.13 -12.59 1.59
CA PHE A 105 8.93 -13.98 1.21
C PHE A 105 9.13 -14.22 -0.30
N ILE A 106 8.55 -13.37 -1.14
CA ILE A 106 8.65 -13.48 -2.60
C ILE A 106 10.08 -13.20 -3.08
N ALA A 107 10.70 -12.12 -2.59
CA ALA A 107 12.01 -11.65 -3.05
C ALA A 107 13.17 -12.58 -2.69
N GLU A 108 13.04 -13.37 -1.63
CA GLU A 108 14.03 -14.35 -1.18
C GLU A 108 14.03 -15.65 -1.99
N ARG A 109 13.01 -15.87 -2.84
CA ARG A 109 12.81 -17.13 -3.57
C ARG A 109 12.99 -16.95 -5.07
N SER A 110 14.19 -17.25 -5.56
CA SER A 110 14.52 -17.10 -6.98
C SER A 110 13.69 -17.99 -7.93
N TRP A 111 13.08 -19.04 -7.41
CA TRP A 111 12.21 -19.96 -8.16
C TRP A 111 10.75 -19.46 -8.24
N LEU A 112 10.35 -18.52 -7.38
CA LEU A 112 9.01 -17.95 -7.38
C LEU A 112 8.89 -16.89 -8.47
N ALA A 113 7.96 -17.06 -9.38
CA ALA A 113 7.79 -16.18 -10.54
C ALA A 113 7.26 -14.77 -10.17
N GLY A 114 6.86 -14.57 -8.92
CA GLY A 114 6.36 -13.29 -8.40
C GLY A 114 4.98 -13.42 -7.76
N GLY A 115 4.33 -12.26 -7.55
CA GLY A 115 3.01 -12.22 -6.95
C GLY A 115 2.19 -11.01 -7.37
N TYR A 116 0.86 -11.17 -7.32
CA TYR A 116 -0.11 -10.12 -7.54
C TYR A 116 -0.77 -9.75 -6.22
N GLN A 117 -0.69 -8.48 -5.86
CA GLN A 117 -1.37 -7.98 -4.65
C GLN A 117 -2.84 -7.70 -4.92
N TRP A 118 -3.67 -8.04 -3.97
CA TRP A 118 -5.07 -7.63 -3.89
C TRP A 118 -5.19 -6.39 -2.99
N SER A 119 -5.37 -5.17 -3.56
CA SER A 119 -5.42 -4.86 -4.99
C SER A 119 -4.72 -3.53 -5.28
N ALA A 120 -4.58 -3.16 -6.55
CA ALA A 120 -3.98 -1.88 -6.93
C ALA A 120 -4.89 -0.70 -6.53
N PHE A 121 -6.19 -0.80 -6.80
CA PHE A 121 -7.18 0.24 -6.56
C PHE A 121 -8.25 -0.23 -5.60
N GLU A 122 -8.79 0.68 -4.80
CA GLU A 122 -10.07 0.48 -4.14
C GLU A 122 -11.18 0.31 -5.18
N TYR A 123 -12.21 -0.42 -4.85
CA TYR A 123 -13.30 -0.68 -5.78
C TYR A 123 -14.65 -0.81 -5.06
N ARG A 124 -15.74 -0.56 -5.80
CA ARG A 124 -17.09 -0.80 -5.31
C ARG A 124 -17.38 -2.29 -5.37
N GLY A 125 -17.59 -2.87 -4.19
CA GLY A 125 -17.74 -4.30 -3.96
C GLY A 125 -17.15 -4.66 -2.62
N GLU A 126 -17.37 -5.87 -2.13
CA GLU A 126 -16.95 -6.36 -0.81
C GLU A 126 -17.24 -5.37 0.33
N ALA A 127 -18.38 -4.70 0.21
CA ALA A 127 -18.83 -3.74 1.20
C ALA A 127 -19.15 -4.44 2.53
N ALA A 128 -18.76 -3.81 3.63
CA ALA A 128 -19.15 -4.22 4.98
C ALA A 128 -19.57 -2.97 5.75
N PHE A 129 -20.88 -2.75 5.87
CA PHE A 129 -21.42 -1.53 6.47
C PHE A 129 -20.74 -1.18 7.81
N PRO A 130 -20.39 0.09 8.06
CA PRO A 130 -20.72 1.29 7.28
C PRO A 130 -19.83 1.55 6.04
N ARG A 131 -18.84 0.72 5.79
CA ARG A 131 -17.97 0.82 4.61
C ARG A 131 -18.70 0.35 3.34
N LEU A 132 -18.68 1.18 2.29
CA LEU A 132 -19.40 0.97 1.05
C LEU A 132 -18.57 0.43 -0.11
N ASN A 133 -17.26 0.21 0.13
CA ASN A 133 -16.29 -0.23 -0.88
C ASN A 133 -15.22 -1.12 -0.24
N SER A 134 -14.50 -1.85 -1.05
CA SER A 134 -13.26 -2.50 -0.62
C SER A 134 -12.16 -1.46 -0.43
N ILE A 135 -11.45 -1.51 0.69
CA ILE A 135 -10.34 -0.62 1.02
C ILE A 135 -8.98 -1.33 1.01
N SER A 136 -8.89 -2.47 0.33
CA SER A 136 -7.64 -3.22 0.16
C SER A 136 -6.70 -2.60 -0.88
N GLY A 137 -7.19 -1.68 -1.73
CA GLY A 137 -6.39 -1.01 -2.74
C GLY A 137 -5.24 -0.18 -2.17
N ALA A 138 -4.12 -0.15 -2.88
CA ALA A 138 -3.00 0.76 -2.58
C ALA A 138 -3.31 2.22 -3.00
N ILE A 139 -4.25 2.40 -3.91
CA ILE A 139 -4.76 3.69 -4.40
C ILE A 139 -6.25 3.74 -4.10
N ASP A 140 -6.74 4.87 -3.58
CA ASP A 140 -8.14 5.01 -3.21
C ASP A 140 -9.07 5.26 -4.42
N LEU A 141 -10.39 5.33 -4.17
CA LEU A 141 -11.40 5.60 -5.21
C LEU A 141 -11.25 6.96 -5.89
N PHE A 142 -10.50 7.88 -5.30
CA PHE A 142 -10.22 9.21 -5.84
C PHE A 142 -8.84 9.30 -6.50
N LEU A 143 -8.22 8.15 -6.80
CA LEU A 143 -6.90 8.00 -7.39
C LEU A 143 -5.75 8.57 -6.53
N ARG A 144 -5.98 8.74 -5.22
CA ARG A 144 -4.93 9.18 -4.30
C ARG A 144 -4.11 8.00 -3.82
N PRO A 145 -2.78 8.05 -3.89
CA PRO A 145 -1.90 7.03 -3.31
C PRO A 145 -2.08 6.98 -1.79
N LYS A 146 -2.28 5.78 -1.24
CA LYS A 146 -2.24 5.52 0.21
C LYS A 146 -0.81 5.17 0.63
N ASP A 147 -0.53 5.06 1.94
CA ASP A 147 0.79 4.64 2.42
C ASP A 147 1.21 3.28 1.85
N ALA A 148 0.24 2.40 1.61
CA ALA A 148 0.44 1.12 0.93
C ALA A 148 1.04 1.24 -0.48
N PHE A 149 0.73 2.32 -1.22
CA PHE A 149 1.36 2.59 -2.52
C PHE A 149 2.85 2.90 -2.36
N TYR A 150 3.19 3.73 -1.39
CA TYR A 150 4.59 4.11 -1.14
C TYR A 150 5.40 2.96 -0.58
N GLN A 151 4.79 2.08 0.23
CA GLN A 151 5.41 0.83 0.66
C GLN A 151 5.72 -0.07 -0.54
N ASN A 152 4.74 -0.30 -1.44
CA ASN A 152 4.98 -1.06 -2.65
C ASN A 152 6.06 -0.41 -3.52
N LYS A 153 6.03 0.91 -3.66
CA LYS A 153 7.06 1.66 -4.39
C LYS A 153 8.45 1.42 -3.80
N SER A 154 8.59 1.45 -2.48
CA SER A 154 9.89 1.18 -1.83
C SER A 154 10.42 -0.22 -2.09
N HIS A 155 9.53 -1.20 -2.32
CA HIS A 155 9.91 -2.57 -2.62
C HIS A 155 10.28 -2.80 -4.10
N TRP A 156 9.67 -2.03 -5.04
CA TRP A 156 9.67 -2.34 -6.47
C TRP A 156 10.46 -1.36 -7.33
N THR A 157 10.90 -0.22 -6.77
CA THR A 157 11.73 0.74 -7.51
C THR A 157 13.18 0.66 -7.11
N GLU A 158 14.08 0.94 -8.07
CA GLU A 158 15.50 1.16 -7.84
C GLU A 158 15.80 2.65 -7.59
N GLU A 159 14.87 3.55 -7.92
CA GLU A 159 15.03 4.98 -7.63
C GLU A 159 14.98 5.19 -6.11
N PRO A 160 15.95 5.90 -5.52
CA PRO A 160 15.93 6.18 -4.09
C PRO A 160 14.66 6.92 -3.69
N MET A 161 14.00 6.41 -2.66
CA MET A 161 12.80 7.02 -2.12
C MET A 161 12.67 6.84 -0.61
N ILE A 162 11.96 7.77 0.02
CA ILE A 162 11.54 7.67 1.40
C ILE A 162 10.17 8.34 1.54
N HIS A 163 9.25 7.74 2.29
CA HIS A 163 7.92 8.25 2.54
C HIS A 163 7.60 8.19 4.02
N LEU A 164 7.32 9.34 4.60
CA LEU A 164 7.11 9.54 6.03
C LEU A 164 5.63 9.44 6.38
N LEU A 165 5.32 8.72 7.44
CA LEU A 165 3.97 8.63 8.03
C LEU A 165 4.05 8.53 9.55
N PRO A 166 3.01 8.93 10.31
CA PRO A 166 1.74 9.55 9.91
C PRO A 166 1.91 11.03 9.51
N HIS A 167 0.81 11.68 9.16
CA HIS A 167 0.77 13.15 9.14
C HIS A 167 1.24 13.73 10.49
N TRP A 168 1.64 15.02 10.51
CA TRP A 168 2.15 15.63 11.74
C TRP A 168 1.19 16.70 12.33
N ASP A 169 -0.12 16.41 12.23
CA ASP A 169 -1.21 17.19 12.84
C ASP A 169 -1.85 16.39 13.99
N HIS A 170 -1.28 16.49 15.19
CA HIS A 170 -1.75 15.80 16.39
C HIS A 170 -2.04 16.80 17.51
N ARG A 171 -2.81 17.85 17.18
CA ARG A 171 -3.17 18.92 18.13
C ARG A 171 -3.82 18.38 19.40
N GLY A 172 -3.37 18.85 20.56
CA GLY A 172 -3.82 18.38 21.87
C GLY A 172 -3.11 17.10 22.34
N LEU A 173 -2.13 16.58 21.59
CA LEU A 173 -1.30 15.45 21.96
C LEU A 173 0.16 15.86 22.21
N GLU A 174 0.43 17.16 22.46
CA GLU A 174 1.77 17.68 22.72
C GLU A 174 2.44 16.90 23.85
N GLY A 175 3.66 16.43 23.60
CA GLY A 175 4.46 15.61 24.53
C GLY A 175 4.08 14.12 24.58
N ARG A 176 3.00 13.68 23.94
CA ARG A 176 2.67 12.26 23.81
C ARG A 176 3.52 11.62 22.71
N GLU A 177 3.80 10.34 22.85
CA GLU A 177 4.53 9.58 21.84
C GLU A 177 3.62 9.27 20.64
N ILE A 178 4.12 9.57 19.46
CA ILE A 178 3.54 9.20 18.17
C ILE A 178 4.48 8.21 17.51
N ASN A 179 3.94 7.10 17.07
CA ASN A 179 4.69 6.11 16.32
C ASN A 179 4.84 6.56 14.87
N VAL A 180 6.07 6.85 14.46
CA VAL A 180 6.45 7.38 13.14
C VAL A 180 7.13 6.29 12.35
N TRP A 181 6.68 6.07 11.11
CA TRP A 181 7.28 5.14 10.17
C TRP A 181 7.82 5.86 8.95
N ALA A 182 8.76 5.23 8.26
CA ALA A 182 9.20 5.65 6.93
C ALA A 182 9.37 4.41 6.04
N TYR A 183 8.61 4.35 4.95
CA TYR A 183 8.80 3.37 3.88
C TYR A 183 9.92 3.83 2.96
N THR A 184 10.91 2.99 2.72
CA THR A 184 12.10 3.39 1.97
C THR A 184 12.83 2.19 1.36
N ASN A 185 13.62 2.45 0.34
CA ASN A 185 14.62 1.54 -0.22
C ASN A 185 16.06 2.00 0.08
N CYS A 186 16.23 2.95 1.01
CA CYS A 186 17.55 3.40 1.47
C CYS A 186 18.16 2.44 2.51
N ASP A 187 19.48 2.47 2.67
CA ASP A 187 20.21 1.64 3.64
C ASP A 187 20.08 2.18 5.07
N GLU A 188 19.95 3.51 5.20
CA GLU A 188 19.86 4.21 6.46
C GLU A 188 18.88 5.38 6.36
N ALA A 189 18.28 5.74 7.50
CA ALA A 189 17.43 6.93 7.61
C ALA A 189 17.68 7.69 8.90
N GLU A 190 17.65 9.02 8.83
CA GLU A 190 17.73 9.94 9.96
C GLU A 190 16.43 10.74 10.07
N LEU A 191 15.82 10.73 11.26
CA LEU A 191 14.60 11.49 11.55
C LEU A 191 14.91 12.73 12.35
N TYR A 192 14.32 13.86 11.95
CA TYR A 192 14.46 15.17 12.59
C TYR A 192 13.10 15.74 12.95
N LEU A 193 13.03 16.38 14.12
CA LEU A 193 11.88 17.20 14.53
C LEU A 193 12.37 18.62 14.80
N ASN A 194 11.83 19.59 14.08
CA ASN A 194 12.22 21.01 14.19
C ASN A 194 13.75 21.20 14.08
N GLY A 195 14.37 20.52 13.12
CA GLY A 195 15.82 20.56 12.88
C GLY A 195 16.68 19.77 13.86
N LYS A 196 16.10 19.21 14.93
CA LYS A 196 16.82 18.38 15.91
C LYS A 196 16.77 16.91 15.52
N LEU A 197 17.92 16.25 15.43
CA LEU A 197 18.02 14.81 15.21
C LEU A 197 17.30 14.04 16.35
N ILE A 198 16.34 13.21 15.98
CA ILE A 198 15.62 12.30 16.89
C ILE A 198 16.32 10.94 16.93
N GLY A 199 16.74 10.44 15.78
CA GLY A 199 17.47 9.17 15.72
C GLY A 199 17.82 8.77 14.30
N LYS A 200 18.79 7.84 14.22
CA LYS A 200 19.24 7.19 13.01
C LYS A 200 18.88 5.71 13.07
N LYS A 201 18.48 5.15 11.95
CA LYS A 201 18.18 3.72 11.77
C LYS A 201 18.92 3.17 10.56
N THR A 202 19.54 2.02 10.72
CA THR A 202 19.92 1.15 9.61
C THR A 202 18.71 0.32 9.24
N ILE A 203 18.44 0.15 7.95
CA ILE A 203 17.22 -0.43 7.44
C ILE A 203 17.55 -1.77 6.80
N GLU A 204 16.90 -2.82 7.28
CA GLU A 204 16.94 -4.12 6.63
C GLU A 204 16.24 -4.03 5.27
N LYS A 205 16.78 -4.70 4.28
CA LYS A 205 16.22 -4.69 2.93
C LYS A 205 14.73 -5.08 2.95
N TYR A 206 13.92 -4.29 2.27
CA TYR A 206 12.46 -4.40 2.21
C TYR A 206 11.71 -4.15 3.52
N SER A 207 12.38 -3.65 4.55
CA SER A 207 11.77 -3.20 5.81
C SER A 207 11.50 -1.70 5.79
N HIS A 208 10.71 -1.26 6.77
CA HIS A 208 10.52 0.15 7.08
C HIS A 208 11.40 0.60 8.24
N ALA A 209 11.57 1.91 8.39
CA ALA A 209 12.14 2.50 9.60
C ALA A 209 11.04 2.95 10.56
N GLU A 210 11.27 2.83 11.89
CA GLU A 210 10.27 3.14 12.91
C GLU A 210 10.91 3.91 14.07
N TRP A 211 10.20 4.96 14.58
CA TRP A 211 10.56 5.74 15.75
C TRP A 211 9.34 6.06 16.60
N ASN A 212 9.52 6.12 17.93
CA ASN A 212 8.55 6.73 18.84
C ASN A 212 8.99 8.16 19.16
N VAL A 213 8.20 9.12 18.73
CA VAL A 213 8.54 10.56 18.76
C VAL A 213 7.57 11.30 19.67
N LYS A 214 8.08 12.05 20.66
CA LYS A 214 7.24 12.95 21.42
C LYS A 214 6.76 14.09 20.53
N TYR A 215 5.44 14.16 20.34
CA TYR A 215 4.84 15.16 19.47
C TYR A 215 5.13 16.58 19.95
N ALA A 216 5.63 17.39 19.05
CA ALA A 216 5.66 18.84 19.13
C ALA A 216 5.30 19.40 17.74
N PRO A 217 4.48 20.46 17.66
CA PRO A 217 4.16 21.09 16.38
C PRO A 217 5.41 21.57 15.63
N GLY A 218 5.35 21.56 14.31
CA GLY A 218 6.41 22.04 13.44
C GLY A 218 6.74 21.07 12.32
N GLU A 219 8.01 21.02 11.94
CA GLU A 219 8.53 20.18 10.85
C GLU A 219 9.00 18.82 11.35
N LEU A 220 8.43 17.77 10.80
CA LEU A 220 8.98 16.40 10.89
C LEU A 220 9.63 16.07 9.56
N LYS A 221 10.91 15.73 9.56
CA LYS A 221 11.71 15.48 8.37
C LYS A 221 12.46 14.16 8.49
N VAL A 222 12.46 13.36 7.43
CA VAL A 222 13.29 12.18 7.32
C VAL A 222 14.25 12.32 6.15
N VAL A 223 15.48 11.84 6.30
CA VAL A 223 16.52 11.84 5.28
C VAL A 223 17.00 10.42 5.09
N GLY A 224 16.97 9.94 3.84
CA GLY A 224 17.45 8.61 3.45
C GLY A 224 18.85 8.65 2.85
N PHE A 225 19.64 7.62 3.16
CA PHE A 225 21.02 7.47 2.71
C PHE A 225 21.23 6.12 2.05
N ILE A 226 22.08 6.10 1.00
CA ILE A 226 22.62 4.89 0.38
C ILE A 226 24.14 5.02 0.35
N ASN A 227 24.84 4.05 0.91
CA ASN A 227 26.33 4.08 1.03
C ASN A 227 26.86 5.38 1.67
N GLY A 228 26.13 5.92 2.67
CA GLY A 228 26.48 7.15 3.38
C GLY A 228 26.17 8.46 2.63
N ALA A 229 25.71 8.40 1.37
CA ALA A 229 25.30 9.58 0.62
C ALA A 229 23.79 9.85 0.82
N LYS A 230 23.41 11.10 1.09
CA LYS A 230 22.02 11.53 1.10
C LYS A 230 21.43 11.39 -0.30
N VAL A 231 20.31 10.64 -0.44
CA VAL A 231 19.68 10.35 -1.73
C VAL A 231 18.19 10.68 -1.78
N ALA A 232 17.52 10.76 -0.63
CA ALA A 232 16.09 11.03 -0.56
C ALA A 232 15.75 11.82 0.71
N GLU A 233 14.66 12.56 0.69
CA GLU A 233 14.07 13.18 1.89
C GLU A 233 12.56 13.31 1.74
N ASP A 234 11.86 13.32 2.88
CA ASP A 234 10.44 13.66 2.96
C ASP A 234 10.18 14.55 4.18
N VAL A 235 9.24 15.49 4.04
CA VAL A 235 8.96 16.50 5.04
C VAL A 235 7.45 16.65 5.23
N ILE A 236 7.03 16.57 6.47
CA ILE A 236 5.64 16.79 6.87
C ILE A 236 5.61 17.92 7.90
N ASN A 237 4.70 18.88 7.72
CA ASN A 237 4.55 20.00 8.61
C ASN A 237 3.21 19.97 9.33
N THR A 238 3.19 20.40 10.59
CA THR A 238 1.96 20.71 11.30
C THR A 238 1.29 21.92 10.63
N SER A 239 0.00 21.79 10.29
CA SER A 239 -0.74 22.87 9.66
C SER A 239 -1.08 24.00 10.64
N GLY A 240 -1.25 25.22 10.12
CA GLY A 240 -1.80 26.36 10.81
C GLY A 240 -3.34 26.32 10.90
N LYS A 241 -3.97 27.47 11.10
CA LYS A 241 -5.44 27.62 11.03
C LYS A 241 -5.92 27.56 9.58
N PRO A 242 -7.17 27.08 9.33
CA PRO A 242 -7.77 27.17 8.02
C PRO A 242 -7.73 28.61 7.48
N TYR A 243 -7.21 28.78 6.27
CA TYR A 243 -7.03 30.09 5.64
C TYR A 243 -7.70 30.19 4.27
N ALA A 244 -7.51 29.19 3.41
CA ALA A 244 -7.98 29.21 2.03
C ALA A 244 -8.47 27.85 1.55
N LEU A 245 -9.24 27.86 0.45
CA LEU A 245 -9.55 26.69 -0.35
C LEU A 245 -8.55 26.61 -1.50
N LYS A 246 -7.93 25.45 -1.67
CA LYS A 246 -7.08 25.12 -2.82
C LYS A 246 -7.82 24.12 -3.69
N LEU A 247 -8.11 24.53 -4.93
CA LEU A 247 -8.69 23.64 -5.94
C LEU A 247 -7.57 23.10 -6.82
N CYS A 248 -7.51 21.77 -6.93
CA CYS A 248 -6.55 21.07 -7.78
C CYS A 248 -7.30 20.16 -8.74
N GLU A 249 -6.85 20.13 -9.98
CA GLU A 249 -7.30 19.15 -10.97
C GLU A 249 -6.49 17.85 -10.78
N GLU A 250 -7.19 16.74 -10.53
CA GLU A 250 -6.60 15.42 -10.33
C GLU A 250 -6.50 14.62 -11.65
N THR A 251 -7.20 15.08 -12.67
CA THR A 251 -7.20 14.47 -14.01
C THR A 251 -6.46 15.34 -15.01
N LYS A 252 -6.04 14.73 -16.12
CA LYS A 252 -5.54 15.51 -17.27
C LYS A 252 -6.67 16.37 -17.86
N PRO A 253 -6.32 17.48 -18.56
CA PRO A 253 -7.33 18.27 -19.27
C PRO A 253 -8.23 17.39 -20.13
N ILE A 254 -9.55 17.60 -20.02
CA ILE A 254 -10.57 16.84 -20.73
C ILE A 254 -11.03 17.56 -22.00
N HIS A 255 -11.52 16.80 -22.97
CA HIS A 255 -12.11 17.35 -24.18
C HIS A 255 -13.61 17.58 -23.96
N ALA A 256 -14.12 18.69 -24.49
CA ALA A 256 -15.54 19.03 -24.41
C ALA A 256 -16.38 18.11 -25.34
N GLY A 257 -16.42 16.81 -25.05
CA GLY A 257 -17.13 15.80 -25.84
C GLY A 257 -18.23 15.06 -25.09
N GLY A 258 -18.36 15.32 -23.78
CA GLY A 258 -19.38 14.69 -22.92
C GLY A 258 -19.08 13.26 -22.46
N ASN A 259 -17.95 12.67 -22.88
CA ASN A 259 -17.55 11.30 -22.52
C ASN A 259 -16.41 11.21 -21.52
N GLU A 260 -15.85 12.35 -21.12
CA GLU A 260 -14.75 12.44 -20.17
C GLU A 260 -15.21 13.14 -18.87
N MET A 261 -14.56 12.81 -17.77
CA MET A 261 -14.89 13.35 -16.45
C MET A 261 -13.65 14.00 -15.84
N ALA A 262 -13.80 15.23 -15.34
CA ALA A 262 -12.78 15.88 -14.51
C ALA A 262 -13.01 15.53 -13.04
N ILE A 263 -11.93 15.20 -12.33
CA ILE A 263 -11.92 15.07 -10.88
C ILE A 263 -11.20 16.28 -10.33
N LEU A 264 -11.88 17.03 -9.48
CA LEU A 264 -11.34 18.22 -8.81
C LEU A 264 -11.24 17.94 -7.32
N ALA A 265 -10.05 18.12 -6.75
CA ALA A 265 -9.85 18.08 -5.31
C ALA A 265 -9.93 19.48 -4.72
N CYS A 266 -10.85 19.69 -3.77
CA CYS A 266 -10.93 20.91 -2.99
C CYS A 266 -10.32 20.66 -1.60
N THR A 267 -9.20 21.30 -1.33
CA THR A 267 -8.44 21.12 -0.09
C THR A 267 -8.46 22.40 0.74
N ILE A 268 -8.69 22.27 2.04
CA ILE A 268 -8.56 23.38 2.98
C ILE A 268 -7.10 23.49 3.39
N VAL A 269 -6.52 24.65 3.19
CA VAL A 269 -5.10 24.92 3.50
C VAL A 269 -4.95 26.07 4.47
N ASP A 270 -3.83 26.09 5.19
CA ASP A 270 -3.42 27.26 5.99
C ASP A 270 -2.79 28.36 5.12
N GLU A 271 -2.29 29.42 5.74
CA GLU A 271 -1.64 30.55 5.06
C GLU A 271 -0.35 30.17 4.31
N ASN A 272 0.28 29.05 4.68
CA ASN A 272 1.47 28.49 4.04
C ASN A 272 1.13 27.44 2.96
N GLY A 273 -0.15 27.19 2.71
CA GLY A 273 -0.61 26.20 1.74
C GLY A 273 -0.57 24.75 2.26
N ILE A 274 -0.36 24.55 3.56
CA ILE A 274 -0.34 23.21 4.19
C ILE A 274 -1.77 22.74 4.41
N TYR A 275 -2.05 21.48 4.09
CA TYR A 275 -3.38 20.87 4.24
C TYR A 275 -3.80 20.81 5.71
N VAL A 276 -4.95 21.42 6.04
CA VAL A 276 -5.55 21.42 7.39
C VAL A 276 -6.53 20.25 7.51
N ARG A 277 -6.08 19.14 8.04
CA ARG A 277 -6.78 17.84 8.04
C ARG A 277 -8.05 17.80 8.88
N ASP A 278 -8.09 18.54 9.97
CA ASP A 278 -9.20 18.61 10.92
C ASP A 278 -10.22 19.71 10.60
N ALA A 279 -9.97 20.52 9.57
CA ALA A 279 -10.88 21.57 9.15
C ALA A 279 -12.15 21.02 8.52
N ARG A 280 -13.31 21.50 8.96
CA ARG A 280 -14.65 21.10 8.48
C ARG A 280 -15.57 22.28 8.20
N PRO A 281 -15.13 23.32 7.45
CA PRO A 281 -16.03 24.39 7.07
C PRO A 281 -17.06 23.89 6.06
N LEU A 282 -18.20 24.57 5.99
CA LEU A 282 -19.15 24.37 4.89
C LEU A 282 -18.52 24.92 3.61
N VAL A 283 -18.38 24.07 2.62
CA VAL A 283 -17.89 24.42 1.28
C VAL A 283 -19.06 24.32 0.30
N ARG A 284 -19.29 25.40 -0.47
CA ARG A 284 -20.31 25.47 -1.50
C ARG A 284 -19.64 25.41 -2.88
N PHE A 285 -20.13 24.51 -3.72
CA PHE A 285 -19.70 24.36 -5.12
C PHE A 285 -20.79 24.97 -6.02
N GLU A 286 -20.41 25.82 -6.97
CA GLU A 286 -21.29 26.48 -7.92
C GLU A 286 -20.82 26.24 -9.36
#